data_3d5c58087cdc5cdb0d7a127319988f94
#
_entry.id   3d5c58087cdc5cdb0d7a127319988f94
#
_cell.length_a   1.000
_cell.length_b   1.000
_cell.length_c   1.000
_cell.angle_alpha   90.00
_cell.angle_beta   90.00
_cell.angle_gamma   90.00
#
_symmetry.space_group_name_H-M   'P 1'
#
loop_
_entity.id
_entity.type
_entity.pdbx_description
1 polymer ?
#
loop_
_entity_poly.entity_id
_entity_poly.type
_entity_poly.pdbx_seq_one_letter_code
_entity_poly.pdbx_strand_id
1 'polypeptide(L)'
;MGRGGVRVYGCGVDPGYRYAYVHGFASSAHSYKGTVLRERFAESGGVKLWLPDFNRPSFGELSHAAMLAHMDEVDQLGDRDAPWRLIGSSLGGWLAARWAELRPDRVDRLLLLCPGFGLAQRWPEMLGAAKMDEWARVGSLPFPDATGTPVPVHYAFFEESLREVAAPEVPCKTVIVHGSRDEVVPVESSRRYARPRPHVTLLEVDDDHGLAASIEVIELEARRLFA
;
A
#
# COMPACT_ATOMS: atom_id res chain seq x y z
N MET A 1 -49.35 1.97 4.19
CA MET A 1 -48.62 3.25 4.04
C MET A 1 -47.21 3.04 4.57
N GLY A 2 -46.32 2.63 3.68
CA GLY A 2 -44.91 2.39 4.03
C GLY A 2 -44.16 3.71 3.98
N ARG A 3 -43.56 4.11 5.11
CA ARG A 3 -42.64 5.23 5.17
C ARG A 3 -41.31 4.78 4.55
N GLY A 4 -41.06 5.17 3.32
CA GLY A 4 -39.73 5.09 2.71
C GLY A 4 -38.79 6.06 3.42
N GLY A 5 -37.97 5.55 4.33
CA GLY A 5 -36.88 6.30 4.92
C GLY A 5 -35.83 6.60 3.85
N VAL A 6 -35.67 7.85 3.49
CA VAL A 6 -34.54 8.33 2.71
C VAL A 6 -33.30 8.04 3.56
N ARG A 7 -32.47 7.06 3.16
CA ARG A 7 -31.11 6.91 3.71
C ARG A 7 -30.33 8.16 3.29
N VAL A 8 -30.15 9.06 4.21
CA VAL A 8 -29.13 10.12 4.08
C VAL A 8 -27.79 9.39 4.13
N TYR A 9 -27.16 9.23 2.98
CA TYR A 9 -25.77 8.77 2.91
C TYR A 9 -24.90 9.84 3.57
N GLY A 10 -24.70 9.70 4.88
CA GLY A 10 -23.66 10.41 5.59
C GLY A 10 -22.32 10.04 4.93
N CYS A 11 -21.43 10.99 4.80
CA CYS A 11 -20.08 10.86 4.23
C CYS A 11 -19.17 9.99 5.15
N GLY A 12 -19.60 8.79 5.52
CA GLY A 12 -18.96 7.88 6.47
C GLY A 12 -18.51 6.57 5.80
N VAL A 13 -17.42 6.03 6.30
CA VAL A 13 -16.88 4.71 5.92
C VAL A 13 -17.86 3.61 6.39
N ASP A 14 -18.17 2.63 5.53
CA ASP A 14 -19.16 1.58 5.83
C ASP A 14 -18.62 0.61 6.89
N PRO A 15 -19.30 0.42 8.06
CA PRO A 15 -18.86 -0.49 9.11
C PRO A 15 -18.97 -1.98 8.76
N GLY A 16 -19.57 -2.34 7.62
CA GLY A 16 -19.65 -3.72 7.14
C GLY A 16 -18.36 -4.27 6.54
N TYR A 17 -17.27 -3.51 6.55
CA TYR A 17 -15.97 -3.87 5.99
C TYR A 17 -14.85 -3.76 7.02
N ARG A 18 -13.73 -4.44 6.74
CA ARG A 18 -12.48 -4.29 7.48
C ARG A 18 -11.56 -3.34 6.74
N TYR A 19 -10.78 -2.56 7.47
CA TYR A 19 -9.92 -1.54 6.90
C TYR A 19 -8.49 -1.71 7.41
N ALA A 20 -7.51 -1.74 6.50
CA ALA A 20 -6.11 -1.75 6.88
C ALA A 20 -5.28 -0.80 6.01
N TYR A 21 -4.24 -0.24 6.62
CA TYR A 21 -3.21 0.51 5.95
C TYR A 21 -1.93 -0.32 5.89
N VAL A 22 -1.43 -0.55 4.69
CA VAL A 22 -0.25 -1.34 4.38
C VAL A 22 0.90 -0.38 4.06
N HIS A 23 1.88 -0.28 4.97
CA HIS A 23 3.00 0.64 4.84
C HIS A 23 4.05 0.18 3.82
N GLY A 24 4.93 1.10 3.37
CA GLY A 24 5.99 0.84 2.41
C GLY A 24 7.32 0.41 3.03
N PHE A 25 8.34 0.29 2.16
CA PHE A 25 9.74 0.08 2.55
C PHE A 25 10.23 1.26 3.39
N ALA A 26 11.16 1.03 4.33
CA ALA A 26 11.68 2.03 5.27
C ALA A 26 10.58 2.75 6.08
N SER A 27 9.47 2.07 6.35
CA SER A 27 8.31 2.57 7.08
C SER A 27 7.84 1.55 8.12
N SER A 28 6.77 1.86 8.86
CA SER A 28 6.24 0.99 9.92
C SER A 28 4.73 1.21 10.12
N ALA A 29 4.15 0.45 11.06
CA ALA A 29 2.80 0.65 11.58
C ALA A 29 2.55 2.06 12.14
N HIS A 30 3.60 2.83 12.42
CA HIS A 30 3.53 4.21 12.92
C HIS A 30 3.78 5.27 11.83
N SER A 31 3.64 4.91 10.56
CA SER A 31 3.80 5.86 9.46
C SER A 31 2.85 7.05 9.59
N TYR A 32 3.32 8.25 9.18
CA TYR A 32 2.52 9.48 9.24
C TYR A 32 1.15 9.32 8.58
N LYS A 33 1.11 8.89 7.31
CA LYS A 33 -0.16 8.72 6.59
C LYS A 33 -1.11 7.72 7.27
N GLY A 34 -0.56 6.57 7.70
CA GLY A 34 -1.35 5.54 8.40
C GLY A 34 -1.97 6.06 9.70
N THR A 35 -1.17 6.76 10.51
CA THR A 35 -1.62 7.32 11.80
C THR A 35 -2.69 8.39 11.60
N VAL A 36 -2.47 9.35 10.72
CA VAL A 36 -3.45 10.41 10.43
C VAL A 36 -4.77 9.83 9.90
N LEU A 37 -4.70 8.91 8.93
CA LEU A 37 -5.91 8.28 8.38
C LEU A 37 -6.66 7.46 9.44
N ARG A 38 -5.95 6.76 10.34
CA ARG A 38 -6.58 6.02 11.44
C ARG A 38 -7.38 6.93 12.36
N GLU A 39 -6.80 8.07 12.75
CA GLU A 39 -7.47 9.05 13.60
C GLU A 39 -8.72 9.62 12.91
N ARG A 40 -8.59 10.05 11.66
CA ARG A 40 -9.71 10.60 10.87
C ARG A 40 -10.82 9.58 10.60
N PHE A 41 -10.49 8.31 10.40
CA PHE A 41 -11.47 7.23 10.24
C PHE A 41 -12.23 6.97 11.54
N ALA A 42 -11.55 7.00 12.68
CA ALA A 42 -12.17 6.85 13.99
C ALA A 42 -13.16 7.99 14.30
N GLU A 43 -12.78 9.24 13.97
CA GLU A 43 -13.62 10.42 14.18
C GLU A 43 -14.89 10.42 13.32
N SER A 44 -14.83 9.88 12.10
CA SER A 44 -15.92 9.97 11.12
C SER A 44 -16.90 8.81 11.09
N GLY A 45 -16.89 7.93 12.06
CA GLY A 45 -17.86 6.82 12.12
C GLY A 45 -17.43 5.65 13.00
N GLY A 46 -16.38 5.83 13.81
CA GLY A 46 -15.89 4.80 14.71
C GLY A 46 -15.25 3.60 14.00
N VAL A 47 -14.86 3.77 12.73
CA VAL A 47 -14.26 2.71 11.93
C VAL A 47 -12.79 2.50 12.33
N LYS A 48 -12.43 1.26 12.63
CA LYS A 48 -11.07 0.88 12.98
C LYS A 48 -10.24 0.66 11.72
N LEU A 49 -9.30 1.56 11.43
CA LEU A 49 -8.24 1.32 10.45
C LEU A 49 -7.08 0.56 11.15
N TRP A 50 -6.84 -0.67 10.73
CA TRP A 50 -5.73 -1.49 11.22
C TRP A 50 -4.42 -1.04 10.57
N LEU A 51 -3.33 -0.99 11.37
CA LEU A 51 -1.99 -0.66 10.91
C LEU A 51 -1.03 -1.82 11.26
N PRO A 52 -1.08 -2.95 10.55
CA PRO A 52 -0.14 -4.06 10.78
C PRO A 52 1.29 -3.64 10.42
N ASP A 53 2.28 -4.25 11.09
CA ASP A 53 3.68 -4.07 10.72
C ASP A 53 4.10 -5.14 9.71
N PHE A 54 4.49 -4.69 8.52
CA PHE A 54 4.92 -5.55 7.42
C PHE A 54 6.45 -5.68 7.30
N ASN A 55 7.22 -5.25 8.28
CA ASN A 55 8.65 -5.55 8.37
C ASN A 55 8.85 -7.02 8.81
N ARG A 56 8.67 -7.96 7.87
CA ARG A 56 8.64 -9.40 8.14
C ARG A 56 9.72 -10.17 7.41
N PRO A 57 10.45 -11.05 8.12
CA PRO A 57 10.43 -11.30 9.59
C PRO A 57 10.91 -10.09 10.39
N SER A 58 11.81 -9.27 9.83
CA SER A 58 12.32 -8.00 10.34
C SER A 58 12.63 -7.07 9.16
N PHE A 59 12.93 -5.79 9.41
CA PHE A 59 13.32 -4.88 8.31
C PHE A 59 14.60 -5.34 7.60
N GLY A 60 15.58 -5.89 8.32
CA GLY A 60 16.81 -6.44 7.72
C GLY A 60 16.59 -7.70 6.91
N GLU A 61 15.61 -8.52 7.29
CA GLU A 61 15.29 -9.83 6.70
C GLU A 61 13.98 -9.80 5.90
N LEU A 62 13.64 -8.64 5.33
CA LEU A 62 12.41 -8.49 4.55
C LEU A 62 12.25 -9.61 3.51
N SER A 63 11.04 -10.15 3.43
CA SER A 63 10.65 -11.16 2.45
C SER A 63 9.23 -10.89 1.95
N HIS A 64 9.04 -10.89 0.64
CA HIS A 64 7.71 -10.73 0.01
C HIS A 64 6.78 -11.87 0.41
N ALA A 65 7.31 -13.11 0.47
CA ALA A 65 6.55 -14.26 0.92
C ALA A 65 6.11 -14.12 2.39
N ALA A 66 6.99 -13.64 3.28
CA ALA A 66 6.65 -13.41 4.68
C ALA A 66 5.63 -12.28 4.86
N MET A 67 5.74 -11.20 4.06
CA MET A 67 4.74 -10.12 4.06
C MET A 67 3.37 -10.61 3.57
N LEU A 68 3.31 -11.42 2.50
CA LEU A 68 2.06 -12.01 2.01
C LEU A 68 1.45 -12.98 3.03
N ALA A 69 2.27 -13.83 3.66
CA ALA A 69 1.82 -14.70 4.75
C ALA A 69 1.25 -13.90 5.92
N HIS A 70 1.88 -12.76 6.26
CA HIS A 70 1.36 -11.87 7.29
C HIS A 70 0.03 -11.21 6.91
N MET A 71 -0.22 -10.93 5.64
CA MET A 71 -1.56 -10.53 5.18
C MET A 71 -2.61 -11.62 5.45
N ASP A 72 -2.26 -12.89 5.19
CA ASP A 72 -3.15 -14.03 5.50
C ASP A 72 -3.38 -14.18 7.04
N GLU A 73 -2.37 -13.91 7.87
CA GLU A 73 -2.51 -13.88 9.35
C GLU A 73 -3.45 -12.75 9.78
N VAL A 74 -3.27 -11.54 9.24
CA VAL A 74 -4.13 -10.37 9.53
C VAL A 74 -5.57 -10.65 9.10
N ASP A 75 -5.78 -11.37 8.00
CA ASP A 75 -7.11 -11.78 7.53
C ASP A 75 -7.84 -12.70 8.51
N GLN A 76 -7.11 -13.43 9.36
CA GLN A 76 -7.71 -14.29 10.39
C GLN A 76 -8.18 -13.49 11.62
N LEU A 77 -7.86 -12.19 11.72
CA LEU A 77 -8.23 -11.36 12.86
C LEU A 77 -9.60 -10.68 12.65
N GLY A 78 -10.38 -10.56 13.69
CA GLY A 78 -11.68 -9.87 13.67
C GLY A 78 -12.78 -10.64 12.96
N ASP A 79 -13.70 -9.91 12.31
CA ASP A 79 -14.81 -10.49 11.55
C ASP A 79 -14.31 -11.08 10.22
N ARG A 80 -14.22 -12.39 10.15
CA ARG A 80 -13.66 -13.12 9.01
C ARG A 80 -14.60 -13.13 7.78
N ASP A 81 -15.84 -12.83 7.94
CA ASP A 81 -16.81 -12.80 6.84
C ASP A 81 -16.79 -11.44 6.11
N ALA A 82 -16.38 -10.38 6.80
CA ALA A 82 -16.27 -9.05 6.21
C ALA A 82 -15.03 -8.94 5.28
N PRO A 83 -15.20 -8.46 4.03
CA PRO A 83 -14.08 -8.22 3.13
C PRO A 83 -13.26 -7.00 3.54
N TRP A 84 -12.05 -6.88 2.99
CA TRP A 84 -11.14 -5.77 3.25
C TRP A 84 -11.28 -4.64 2.23
N ARG A 85 -11.15 -3.43 2.72
CA ARG A 85 -10.85 -2.22 1.97
C ARG A 85 -9.46 -1.77 2.39
N LEU A 86 -8.50 -1.84 1.48
CA LEU A 86 -7.09 -1.65 1.80
C LEU A 86 -6.57 -0.32 1.27
N ILE A 87 -5.73 0.33 2.07
CA ILE A 87 -4.91 1.48 1.66
C ILE A 87 -3.46 1.02 1.66
N GLY A 88 -2.81 1.00 0.50
CA GLY A 88 -1.42 0.54 0.40
C GLY A 88 -0.49 1.63 -0.13
N SER A 89 0.65 1.87 0.53
CA SER A 89 1.62 2.90 0.13
C SER A 89 2.93 2.28 -0.35
N SER A 90 3.42 2.70 -1.53
CA SER A 90 4.69 2.26 -2.11
C SER A 90 4.79 0.72 -2.20
N LEU A 91 5.78 0.08 -1.57
CA LEU A 91 5.86 -1.39 -1.45
C LEU A 91 4.56 -1.98 -0.86
N GLY A 92 3.95 -1.30 0.12
CA GLY A 92 2.66 -1.71 0.66
C GLY A 92 1.51 -1.60 -0.35
N GLY A 93 1.62 -0.71 -1.33
CA GLY A 93 0.69 -0.63 -2.46
C GLY A 93 0.81 -1.84 -3.38
N TRP A 94 2.03 -2.27 -3.67
CA TRP A 94 2.29 -3.51 -4.38
C TRP A 94 1.77 -4.72 -3.59
N LEU A 95 2.07 -4.80 -2.29
CA LEU A 95 1.64 -5.89 -1.42
C LEU A 95 0.12 -6.03 -1.34
N ALA A 96 -0.59 -4.91 -1.17
CA ALA A 96 -2.05 -4.89 -1.13
C ALA A 96 -2.66 -5.36 -2.47
N ALA A 97 -2.10 -4.89 -3.60
CA ALA A 97 -2.54 -5.31 -4.94
C ALA A 97 -2.25 -6.81 -5.18
N ARG A 98 -1.05 -7.29 -4.80
CA ARG A 98 -0.67 -8.69 -4.95
C ARG A 98 -1.53 -9.61 -4.10
N TRP A 99 -1.81 -9.22 -2.85
CA TRP A 99 -2.69 -10.00 -1.99
C TRP A 99 -4.12 -10.04 -2.51
N ALA A 100 -4.64 -8.92 -3.05
CA ALA A 100 -5.95 -8.88 -3.69
C ALA A 100 -6.04 -9.79 -4.94
N GLU A 101 -4.97 -9.85 -5.76
CA GLU A 101 -4.88 -10.79 -6.87
C GLU A 101 -4.95 -12.24 -6.40
N LEU A 102 -4.24 -12.58 -5.31
CA LEU A 102 -4.19 -13.93 -4.75
C LEU A 102 -5.45 -14.31 -3.96
N ARG A 103 -6.20 -13.34 -3.46
CA ARG A 103 -7.39 -13.48 -2.60
C ARG A 103 -8.53 -12.58 -3.10
N PRO A 104 -9.03 -12.78 -4.34
CA PRO A 104 -9.97 -11.86 -4.97
C PRO A 104 -11.27 -11.66 -4.17
N ASP A 105 -11.74 -12.69 -3.48
CA ASP A 105 -12.97 -12.64 -2.67
C ASP A 105 -12.77 -11.93 -1.32
N ARG A 106 -11.52 -11.62 -0.94
CA ARG A 106 -11.19 -10.99 0.35
C ARG A 106 -11.07 -9.48 0.27
N VAL A 107 -10.97 -8.89 -0.92
CA VAL A 107 -10.74 -7.45 -1.10
C VAL A 107 -11.85 -6.81 -1.93
N ASP A 108 -12.58 -5.88 -1.31
CA ASP A 108 -13.67 -5.13 -1.96
C ASP A 108 -13.15 -3.91 -2.73
N ARG A 109 -12.20 -3.16 -2.15
CA ARG A 109 -11.67 -1.91 -2.72
C ARG A 109 -10.20 -1.72 -2.38
N LEU A 110 -9.48 -1.04 -3.27
CA LEU A 110 -8.08 -0.65 -3.07
C LEU A 110 -7.88 0.85 -3.27
N LEU A 111 -7.23 1.50 -2.31
CA LEU A 111 -6.63 2.82 -2.47
C LEU A 111 -5.10 2.66 -2.45
N LEU A 112 -4.45 2.94 -3.55
CA LEU A 112 -3.01 2.76 -3.71
C LEU A 112 -2.31 4.12 -3.78
N LEU A 113 -1.29 4.32 -2.97
CA LEU A 113 -0.55 5.57 -2.82
C LEU A 113 0.86 5.38 -3.38
N CYS A 114 1.16 5.97 -4.53
CA CYS A 114 2.43 5.80 -5.25
C CYS A 114 2.87 4.32 -5.26
N PRO A 115 2.04 3.36 -5.74
CA PRO A 115 2.31 1.93 -5.60
C PRO A 115 3.63 1.53 -6.25
N GLY A 116 4.39 0.67 -5.58
CA GLY A 116 5.73 0.22 -5.98
C GLY A 116 5.74 -0.74 -7.18
N PHE A 117 4.89 -0.50 -8.17
CA PHE A 117 4.83 -1.30 -9.40
C PHE A 117 6.11 -1.17 -10.21
N GLY A 118 6.78 -2.29 -10.45
CA GLY A 118 8.06 -2.31 -11.16
C GLY A 118 9.24 -1.76 -10.36
N LEU A 119 9.10 -1.55 -9.05
CA LEU A 119 10.17 -0.98 -8.22
C LEU A 119 11.43 -1.87 -8.20
N ALA A 120 11.28 -3.19 -8.24
CA ALA A 120 12.41 -4.12 -8.25
C ALA A 120 13.38 -3.86 -9.42
N GLN A 121 12.86 -3.52 -10.59
CA GLN A 121 13.66 -3.24 -11.79
C GLN A 121 14.40 -1.90 -11.71
N ARG A 122 14.00 -1.03 -10.78
CA ARG A 122 14.61 0.30 -10.60
C ARG A 122 15.73 0.36 -9.58
N TRP A 123 15.91 -0.66 -8.74
CA TRP A 123 16.99 -0.68 -7.75
C TRP A 123 18.37 -0.36 -8.36
N PRO A 124 18.75 -0.94 -9.54
CA PRO A 124 20.03 -0.59 -10.16
C PRO A 124 20.15 0.88 -10.59
N GLU A 125 19.05 1.51 -11.01
CA GLU A 125 19.04 2.94 -11.36
C GLU A 125 19.16 3.82 -10.10
N MET A 126 18.48 3.43 -9.02
CA MET A 126 18.42 4.19 -7.77
C MET A 126 19.73 4.11 -6.97
N LEU A 127 20.36 2.94 -6.93
CA LEU A 127 21.57 2.69 -6.14
C LEU A 127 22.85 2.85 -6.96
N GLY A 128 22.80 2.61 -8.27
CA GLY A 128 23.96 2.51 -9.14
C GLY A 128 24.67 1.16 -9.05
N ALA A 129 25.41 0.81 -10.13
CA ALA A 129 26.03 -0.50 -10.28
C ALA A 129 26.95 -0.88 -9.12
N ALA A 130 27.79 0.04 -8.65
CA ALA A 130 28.77 -0.22 -7.57
C ALA A 130 28.10 -0.67 -6.26
N LYS A 131 26.99 -0.01 -5.86
CA LYS A 131 26.24 -0.41 -4.65
C LYS A 131 25.48 -1.71 -4.84
N MET A 132 24.96 -1.98 -6.05
CA MET A 132 24.32 -3.25 -6.36
C MET A 132 25.32 -4.41 -6.28
N ASP A 133 26.53 -4.23 -6.84
CA ASP A 133 27.62 -5.22 -6.76
C ASP A 133 28.07 -5.44 -5.30
N GLU A 134 28.17 -4.36 -4.52
CA GLU A 134 28.47 -4.44 -3.08
C GLU A 134 27.37 -5.23 -2.35
N TRP A 135 26.11 -4.92 -2.58
CA TRP A 135 24.97 -5.59 -1.95
C TRP A 135 24.96 -7.09 -2.25
N ALA A 136 25.16 -7.45 -3.53
CA ALA A 136 25.26 -8.85 -3.94
C ALA A 136 26.47 -9.56 -3.31
N ARG A 137 27.65 -8.91 -3.29
CA ARG A 137 28.90 -9.50 -2.78
C ARG A 137 28.92 -9.66 -1.26
N VAL A 138 28.42 -8.64 -0.54
CA VAL A 138 28.41 -8.62 0.94
C VAL A 138 27.21 -9.39 1.50
N GLY A 139 26.14 -9.53 0.70
CA GLY A 139 24.88 -10.18 1.09
C GLY A 139 23.91 -9.26 1.83
N SER A 140 24.35 -8.06 2.21
CA SER A 140 23.49 -7.03 2.82
C SER A 140 24.00 -5.62 2.53
N LEU A 141 23.08 -4.63 2.53
CA LEU A 141 23.38 -3.21 2.37
C LEU A 141 22.59 -2.41 3.42
N PRO A 142 23.19 -1.39 4.08
CA PRO A 142 22.46 -0.59 5.05
C PRO A 142 21.44 0.33 4.37
N PHE A 143 20.18 0.27 4.84
CA PHE A 143 19.11 1.19 4.50
C PHE A 143 18.54 1.81 5.77
N PRO A 144 18.09 3.07 5.75
CA PRO A 144 17.40 3.65 6.89
C PRO A 144 16.09 2.90 7.13
N ASP A 145 15.84 2.52 8.38
CA ASP A 145 14.52 2.01 8.81
C ASP A 145 13.51 3.17 9.01
N ALA A 146 12.35 2.87 9.58
CA ALA A 146 11.32 3.86 9.86
C ALA A 146 11.74 4.95 10.86
N THR A 147 12.84 4.77 11.59
CA THR A 147 13.42 5.74 12.55
C THR A 147 14.58 6.52 11.94
N GLY A 148 15.01 6.17 10.73
CA GLY A 148 16.21 6.67 10.08
C GLY A 148 17.49 5.93 10.49
N THR A 149 17.40 4.88 11.31
CA THR A 149 18.54 4.07 11.73
C THR A 149 18.99 3.16 10.57
N PRO A 150 20.29 3.15 10.19
CA PRO A 150 20.79 2.24 9.17
C PRO A 150 20.70 0.78 9.64
N VAL A 151 19.97 -0.05 8.91
CA VAL A 151 19.81 -1.48 9.16
C VAL A 151 20.28 -2.24 7.92
N PRO A 152 21.15 -3.27 8.04
CA PRO A 152 21.57 -4.08 6.91
C PRO A 152 20.38 -4.91 6.40
N VAL A 153 19.93 -4.61 5.18
CA VAL A 153 18.88 -5.36 4.47
C VAL A 153 19.55 -6.42 3.60
N HIS A 154 19.10 -7.67 3.71
CA HIS A 154 19.66 -8.80 2.97
C HIS A 154 19.40 -8.69 1.47
N TYR A 155 20.39 -9.07 0.64
CA TYR A 155 20.29 -9.08 -0.82
C TYR A 155 19.17 -10.00 -1.33
N ALA A 156 18.86 -11.04 -0.56
CA ALA A 156 17.75 -11.96 -0.85
C ALA A 156 16.40 -11.25 -1.05
N PHE A 157 16.16 -10.11 -0.36
CA PHE A 157 14.98 -9.29 -0.57
C PHE A 157 14.89 -8.77 -2.02
N PHE A 158 16.00 -8.28 -2.56
CA PHE A 158 16.06 -7.83 -3.95
C PHE A 158 15.86 -8.99 -4.93
N GLU A 159 16.55 -10.13 -4.70
CA GLU A 159 16.39 -11.32 -5.56
C GLU A 159 14.97 -11.86 -5.56
N GLU A 160 14.29 -11.86 -4.40
CA GLU A 160 12.90 -12.26 -4.27
C GLU A 160 11.99 -11.29 -5.04
N SER A 161 12.22 -9.97 -4.89
CA SER A 161 11.42 -8.95 -5.56
C SER A 161 11.48 -9.03 -7.09
N LEU A 162 12.59 -9.53 -7.66
CA LEU A 162 12.70 -9.76 -9.11
C LEU A 162 11.88 -10.96 -9.61
N ARG A 163 11.55 -11.92 -8.73
CA ARG A 163 10.73 -13.08 -9.05
C ARG A 163 9.24 -12.81 -8.90
N GLU A 164 8.89 -11.75 -8.20
CA GLU A 164 7.51 -11.36 -7.99
C GLU A 164 6.91 -10.66 -9.23
N VAL A 165 5.58 -10.68 -9.31
CA VAL A 165 4.84 -9.97 -10.35
C VAL A 165 5.03 -8.46 -10.18
N ALA A 166 5.61 -7.81 -11.18
CA ALA A 166 5.94 -6.39 -11.11
C ALA A 166 4.70 -5.49 -10.93
N ALA A 167 3.57 -5.87 -11.52
CA ALA A 167 2.32 -5.13 -11.49
C ALA A 167 1.13 -6.11 -11.40
N PRO A 168 0.67 -6.46 -10.17
CA PRO A 168 -0.38 -7.45 -9.96
C PRO A 168 -1.73 -7.03 -10.56
N GLU A 169 -2.54 -8.01 -11.01
CA GLU A 169 -3.91 -7.74 -11.48
C GLU A 169 -4.85 -7.58 -10.30
N VAL A 170 -5.45 -6.39 -10.16
CA VAL A 170 -6.41 -6.14 -9.09
C VAL A 170 -7.82 -6.54 -9.53
N PRO A 171 -8.57 -7.33 -8.73
CA PRO A 171 -9.90 -7.82 -9.10
C PRO A 171 -11.02 -6.82 -8.81
N CYS A 172 -10.75 -5.73 -8.10
CA CYS A 172 -11.76 -4.83 -7.53
C CYS A 172 -11.54 -3.37 -7.97
N LYS A 173 -12.55 -2.53 -7.72
CA LYS A 173 -12.45 -1.10 -7.96
C LYS A 173 -11.28 -0.51 -7.18
N THR A 174 -10.39 0.17 -7.90
CA THR A 174 -9.13 0.69 -7.36
C THR A 174 -8.97 2.16 -7.69
N VAL A 175 -8.52 2.95 -6.73
CA VAL A 175 -8.05 4.32 -6.95
C VAL A 175 -6.56 4.37 -6.65
N ILE A 176 -5.79 4.98 -7.53
CA ILE A 176 -4.37 5.29 -7.32
C ILE A 176 -4.25 6.80 -7.13
N VAL A 177 -3.63 7.23 -6.03
CA VAL A 177 -3.16 8.61 -5.85
C VAL A 177 -1.65 8.61 -6.01
N HIS A 178 -1.13 9.41 -6.95
CA HIS A 178 0.28 9.41 -7.27
C HIS A 178 0.83 10.84 -7.39
N GLY A 179 1.97 11.09 -6.75
CA GLY A 179 2.68 12.36 -6.82
C GLY A 179 3.32 12.55 -8.20
N SER A 180 3.04 13.66 -8.87
CA SER A 180 3.59 13.96 -10.19
C SER A 180 5.10 14.23 -10.16
N ARG A 181 5.67 14.52 -8.97
CA ARG A 181 7.10 14.73 -8.71
C ARG A 181 7.75 13.54 -7.98
N ASP A 182 7.16 12.35 -8.08
CA ASP A 182 7.69 11.14 -7.46
C ASP A 182 8.98 10.67 -8.16
N GLU A 183 10.12 10.83 -7.51
CA GLU A 183 11.44 10.41 -7.99
C GLU A 183 11.77 8.95 -7.63
N VAL A 184 11.03 8.34 -6.70
CA VAL A 184 11.21 6.94 -6.27
C VAL A 184 10.49 6.00 -7.22
N VAL A 185 9.17 6.20 -7.39
CA VAL A 185 8.34 5.46 -8.33
C VAL A 185 7.73 6.46 -9.31
N PRO A 186 8.23 6.56 -10.55
CA PRO A 186 7.68 7.51 -11.51
C PRO A 186 6.19 7.31 -11.76
N VAL A 187 5.44 8.40 -11.79
CA VAL A 187 3.98 8.40 -12.04
C VAL A 187 3.61 7.65 -13.32
N GLU A 188 4.53 7.55 -14.26
CA GLU A 188 4.39 6.80 -15.51
C GLU A 188 4.09 5.31 -15.30
N SER A 189 4.57 4.72 -14.20
CA SER A 189 4.23 3.34 -13.80
C SER A 189 2.74 3.19 -13.55
N SER A 190 2.14 4.14 -12.82
CA SER A 190 0.70 4.17 -12.53
C SER A 190 -0.14 4.51 -13.76
N ARG A 191 0.33 5.42 -14.63
CA ARG A 191 -0.34 5.70 -15.93
C ARG A 191 -0.42 4.44 -16.79
N ARG A 192 0.71 3.73 -16.96
CA ARG A 192 0.74 2.45 -17.72
C ARG A 192 -0.12 1.39 -17.08
N TYR A 193 -0.15 1.33 -15.75
CA TYR A 193 -0.97 0.37 -15.01
C TYR A 193 -2.46 0.63 -15.17
N ALA A 194 -2.91 1.86 -14.99
CA ALA A 194 -4.33 2.23 -15.04
C ALA A 194 -4.92 2.17 -16.45
N ARG A 195 -4.13 2.54 -17.47
CA ARG A 195 -4.60 2.70 -18.86
C ARG A 195 -5.42 1.52 -19.41
N PRO A 196 -5.02 0.24 -19.26
CA PRO A 196 -5.79 -0.91 -19.77
C PRO A 196 -6.88 -1.39 -18.80
N ARG A 197 -7.05 -0.76 -17.62
CA ARG A 197 -7.91 -1.25 -16.53
C ARG A 197 -9.03 -0.25 -16.22
N PRO A 198 -10.25 -0.41 -16.80
CA PRO A 198 -11.34 0.57 -16.63
C PRO A 198 -11.85 0.70 -15.18
N HIS A 199 -11.57 -0.27 -14.32
CA HIS A 199 -11.90 -0.25 -12.90
C HIS A 199 -10.81 0.39 -12.01
N VAL A 200 -9.71 0.85 -12.63
CA VAL A 200 -8.61 1.56 -11.94
C VAL A 200 -8.65 3.02 -12.34
N THR A 201 -8.82 3.90 -11.38
CA THR A 201 -8.76 5.35 -11.58
C THR A 201 -7.42 5.89 -11.06
N LEU A 202 -6.70 6.67 -11.86
CA LEU A 202 -5.50 7.38 -11.44
C LEU A 202 -5.83 8.84 -11.17
N LEU A 203 -5.46 9.31 -9.99
CA LEU A 203 -5.44 10.72 -9.58
C LEU A 203 -3.99 11.15 -9.37
N GLU A 204 -3.53 12.07 -10.21
CA GLU A 204 -2.20 12.68 -10.07
C GLU A 204 -2.32 13.94 -9.22
N VAL A 205 -1.40 14.10 -8.26
CA VAL A 205 -1.33 15.27 -7.37
C VAL A 205 0.05 15.92 -7.48
N ASP A 206 0.11 17.23 -7.24
CA ASP A 206 1.38 17.96 -7.23
C ASP A 206 2.12 17.75 -5.90
N ASP A 207 2.70 16.55 -5.76
CA ASP A 207 3.41 16.10 -4.57
C ASP A 207 4.55 15.13 -4.95
N ASP A 208 5.37 14.74 -3.97
CA ASP A 208 6.42 13.75 -4.09
C ASP A 208 5.94 12.33 -3.72
N HIS A 209 6.89 11.37 -3.58
CA HIS A 209 6.60 9.99 -3.17
C HIS A 209 5.93 9.90 -1.78
N GLY A 210 6.24 10.82 -0.91
CA GLY A 210 5.73 10.87 0.47
C GLY A 210 4.24 11.20 0.54
N LEU A 211 3.69 11.95 -0.42
CA LEU A 211 2.32 12.43 -0.45
C LEU A 211 1.90 13.15 0.85
N ALA A 212 2.84 13.82 1.51
CA ALA A 212 2.58 14.47 2.79
C ALA A 212 1.66 15.68 2.66
N ALA A 213 1.80 16.46 1.58
CA ALA A 213 0.96 17.61 1.29
C ALA A 213 -0.43 17.22 0.79
N SER A 214 -0.60 15.98 0.31
CA SER A 214 -1.85 15.47 -0.29
C SER A 214 -2.71 14.66 0.66
N ILE A 215 -2.46 14.69 1.97
CA ILE A 215 -3.16 13.84 2.95
C ILE A 215 -4.69 14.07 2.96
N GLU A 216 -5.14 15.29 2.73
CA GLU A 216 -6.57 15.62 2.65
C GLU A 216 -7.22 15.04 1.38
N VAL A 217 -6.49 15.05 0.27
CA VAL A 217 -6.93 14.42 -0.98
C VAL A 217 -7.04 12.93 -0.81
N ILE A 218 -6.05 12.30 -0.16
CA ILE A 218 -6.06 10.86 0.15
C ILE A 218 -7.28 10.49 0.99
N GLU A 219 -7.55 11.26 2.06
CA GLU A 219 -8.72 11.05 2.90
C GLU A 219 -10.04 11.17 2.11
N LEU A 220 -10.16 12.22 1.30
CA LEU A 220 -11.35 12.44 0.49
C LEU A 220 -11.61 11.28 -0.48
N GLU A 221 -10.56 10.81 -1.16
CA GLU A 221 -10.65 9.68 -2.09
C GLU A 221 -10.92 8.35 -1.35
N ALA A 222 -10.33 8.15 -0.16
CA ALA A 222 -10.66 7.01 0.69
C ALA A 222 -12.15 6.99 1.06
N ARG A 223 -12.70 8.12 1.49
CA ARG A 223 -14.13 8.25 1.83
C ARG A 223 -15.05 8.01 0.63
N ARG A 224 -14.70 8.56 -0.54
CA ARG A 224 -15.48 8.36 -1.79
C ARG A 224 -15.44 6.91 -2.26
N LEU A 225 -14.27 6.29 -2.18
CA LEU A 225 -14.09 4.92 -2.63
C LEU A 225 -14.75 3.92 -1.68
N PHE A 226 -14.70 4.19 -0.38
CA PHE A 226 -15.13 3.28 0.68
C PHE A 226 -16.56 3.54 1.19
N ALA A 227 -17.23 4.52 0.67
CA ALA A 227 -18.68 4.69 0.85
C ALA A 227 -19.50 3.63 0.07
#